data_44332b27a61d64d4ed2d961f62833818
#
_entry.id   44332b27a61d64d4ed2d961f62833818
#
_cell.length_a   1.000
_cell.length_b   1.000
_cell.length_c   1.000
_cell.angle_alpha   90.00
_cell.angle_beta   90.00
_cell.angle_gamma   90.00
#
_symmetry.space_group_name_H-M   'P 1'
#
loop_
_entity.id
_entity.type
_entity.pdbx_description
1 polymer ?
#
loop_
_entity_poly.entity_id
_entity_poly.type
_entity_poly.pdbx_seq_one_letter_code
_entity_poly.pdbx_strand_id
1 'polypeptide(L)'
;AELAAIVVAYNRCMGFTEAPNSKLDKGQWGIDLLAGVEFLQLAFKGEGGPTYLRNTPLSSSTAPVAGLAVTFYPARSREQLSYRLETTFRTYEAKGVTNDNLYQYDIHFKLSYLRLNALLRYTYPKGKIRPFVGGGVANGLTISRTNQVFSRNNVRQDE
;
A
#
# COMPACT_ATOMS: atom_id res chain seq x y z
N ALA A 1 33.99 6.17 24.22
CA ALA A 1 34.88 4.96 24.29
C ALA A 1 35.13 4.51 25.75
N GLU A 2 35.31 5.42 26.72
CA GLU A 2 35.66 5.07 28.11
C GLU A 2 34.54 4.35 28.90
N LEU A 3 33.30 4.80 28.77
CA LEU A 3 32.16 4.19 29.47
C LEU A 3 31.95 2.71 29.12
N ALA A 4 32.17 2.34 27.87
CA ALA A 4 32.06 0.95 27.42
C ALA A 4 33.16 0.08 28.04
N ALA A 5 34.38 0.61 28.20
CA ALA A 5 35.50 -0.07 28.84
C ALA A 5 35.22 -0.34 30.33
N ILE A 6 34.65 0.64 31.03
CA ILE A 6 34.28 0.53 32.46
C ILE A 6 33.18 -0.56 32.63
N VAL A 7 32.16 -0.57 31.80
CA VAL A 7 31.09 -1.58 31.84
C VAL A 7 31.63 -2.99 31.55
N VAL A 8 32.52 -3.14 30.58
CA VAL A 8 33.17 -4.42 30.30
C VAL A 8 34.03 -4.89 31.47
N ALA A 9 34.82 -4.00 32.08
CA ALA A 9 35.62 -4.32 33.25
C ALA A 9 34.76 -4.72 34.47
N TYR A 10 33.68 -4.02 34.71
CA TYR A 10 32.72 -4.36 35.75
C TYR A 10 32.07 -5.72 35.54
N ASN A 11 31.57 -5.99 34.33
CA ASN A 11 30.94 -7.27 33.99
C ASN A 11 31.92 -8.44 34.14
N ARG A 12 33.20 -8.26 33.76
CA ARG A 12 34.25 -9.26 33.92
C ARG A 12 34.54 -9.53 35.42
N CYS A 13 34.53 -8.51 36.24
CA CYS A 13 34.71 -8.62 37.69
C CYS A 13 33.56 -9.34 38.37
N MET A 14 32.33 -9.20 37.85
CA MET A 14 31.14 -9.90 38.33
C MET A 14 30.95 -11.30 37.73
N GLY A 15 31.90 -11.84 36.98
CA GLY A 15 31.87 -13.18 36.40
C GLY A 15 31.00 -13.33 35.14
N PHE A 16 30.53 -12.22 34.57
CA PHE A 16 29.80 -12.25 33.30
C PHE A 16 30.81 -12.25 32.15
N THR A 17 30.94 -13.38 31.48
CA THR A 17 31.90 -13.57 30.37
C THR A 17 31.33 -13.10 29.02
N GLU A 18 30.12 -12.59 28.98
CA GLU A 18 29.54 -12.12 27.72
C GLU A 18 30.15 -10.79 27.30
N ALA A 19 30.97 -10.85 26.25
CA ALA A 19 31.33 -9.67 25.48
C ALA A 19 30.05 -8.94 25.05
N PRO A 20 29.99 -7.59 25.09
CA PRO A 20 28.87 -6.85 24.60
C PRO A 20 28.59 -7.32 23.16
N ASN A 21 27.41 -7.88 22.96
CA ASN A 21 27.02 -8.52 21.69
C ASN A 21 27.01 -7.46 20.60
N SER A 22 28.13 -7.30 19.92
CA SER A 22 28.33 -6.30 18.84
C SER A 22 27.35 -6.54 17.66
N LYS A 23 26.69 -7.71 17.64
CA LYS A 23 25.65 -8.03 16.66
C LYS A 23 24.32 -7.31 16.94
N LEU A 24 24.07 -6.87 18.19
CA LEU A 24 22.86 -6.11 18.55
C LEU A 24 22.94 -4.62 18.19
N ASP A 25 24.14 -4.13 17.84
CA ASP A 25 24.37 -2.72 17.52
C ASP A 25 24.26 -2.40 16.02
N LYS A 26 23.92 -3.37 15.18
CA LYS A 26 23.73 -3.14 13.75
C LYS A 26 22.24 -3.20 13.38
N GLY A 27 21.78 -2.15 12.69
CA GLY A 27 20.45 -2.18 12.08
C GLY A 27 20.33 -3.34 11.08
N GLN A 28 19.16 -3.93 10.99
CA GLN A 28 18.87 -5.03 10.07
C GLN A 28 17.96 -4.53 8.95
N TRP A 29 18.20 -5.06 7.75
CA TRP A 29 17.38 -4.77 6.57
C TRP A 29 16.70 -6.05 6.13
N GLY A 30 15.43 -5.93 5.77
CA GLY A 30 14.65 -6.99 5.14
C GLY A 30 14.11 -6.52 3.80
N ILE A 31 14.02 -7.44 2.84
CA ILE A 31 13.38 -7.21 1.54
C ILE A 31 12.30 -8.26 1.38
N ASP A 32 11.09 -7.81 1.06
CA ASP A 32 9.92 -8.66 0.89
C ASP A 32 9.33 -8.49 -0.51
N LEU A 33 8.87 -9.59 -1.09
CA LEU A 33 8.01 -9.59 -2.26
C LEU A 33 6.54 -9.53 -1.80
N LEU A 34 5.76 -8.68 -2.43
CA LEU A 34 4.34 -8.53 -2.17
C LEU A 34 3.54 -9.03 -3.37
N ALA A 35 2.58 -9.90 -3.13
CA ALA A 35 1.62 -10.34 -4.13
C ALA A 35 0.24 -10.45 -3.47
N GLY A 36 -0.79 -10.08 -4.21
CA GLY A 36 -2.16 -10.11 -3.69
C GLY A 36 -3.19 -9.82 -4.74
N VAL A 37 -4.44 -9.76 -4.28
CA VAL A 37 -5.60 -9.39 -5.08
C VAL A 37 -6.29 -8.21 -4.41
N GLU A 38 -6.65 -7.21 -5.18
CA GLU A 38 -7.37 -6.03 -4.72
C GLU A 38 -8.76 -5.98 -5.32
N PHE A 39 -9.75 -5.67 -4.48
CA PHE A 39 -11.12 -5.41 -4.89
C PHE A 39 -11.37 -3.91 -4.80
N LEU A 40 -11.72 -3.30 -5.91
CA LEU A 40 -11.95 -1.87 -6.01
C LEU A 40 -13.34 -1.60 -6.55
N GLN A 41 -14.01 -0.62 -5.94
CA GLN A 41 -15.26 -0.07 -6.41
C GLN A 41 -15.12 1.44 -6.57
N LEU A 42 -15.43 1.95 -7.75
CA LEU A 42 -15.42 3.38 -8.04
C LEU A 42 -16.86 3.90 -8.02
N ALA A 43 -17.07 5.01 -7.35
CA ALA A 43 -18.34 5.73 -7.35
C ALA A 43 -18.07 7.22 -7.52
N PHE A 44 -18.75 7.84 -8.46
CA PHE A 44 -18.70 9.30 -8.64
C PHE A 44 -19.80 9.94 -7.81
N LYS A 45 -19.39 10.83 -6.90
CA LYS A 45 -20.31 11.62 -6.06
C LYS A 45 -19.97 13.10 -6.26
N GLY A 46 -20.99 13.94 -6.43
CA GLY A 46 -20.78 15.39 -6.54
C GLY A 46 -21.76 16.07 -7.49
N GLU A 47 -21.95 17.37 -7.35
CA GLU A 47 -22.90 18.14 -8.14
C GLU A 47 -22.31 18.75 -9.44
N GLY A 48 -20.98 18.79 -9.58
CA GLY A 48 -20.28 19.48 -10.66
C GLY A 48 -19.82 18.64 -11.85
N GLY A 49 -20.20 17.35 -11.95
CA GLY A 49 -19.77 16.48 -13.05
C GLY A 49 -20.85 16.24 -14.11
N PRO A 50 -20.49 15.67 -15.27
CA PRO A 50 -21.46 15.29 -16.29
C PRO A 50 -22.50 14.33 -15.72
N THR A 51 -23.77 14.55 -16.07
CA THR A 51 -24.92 13.81 -15.52
C THR A 51 -24.82 12.30 -15.78
N TYR A 52 -24.23 11.90 -16.90
CA TYR A 52 -24.03 10.50 -17.25
C TYR A 52 -23.02 9.78 -16.33
N LEU A 53 -22.09 10.47 -15.67
CA LEU A 53 -21.16 9.86 -14.72
C LEU A 53 -21.73 9.68 -13.33
N ARG A 54 -22.63 10.57 -12.90
CA ARG A 54 -23.19 10.58 -11.54
C ARG A 54 -24.07 9.36 -11.22
N ASN A 55 -24.82 8.90 -12.21
CA ASN A 55 -25.83 7.86 -12.03
C ASN A 55 -25.42 6.51 -12.63
N THR A 56 -24.18 6.42 -13.14
CA THR A 56 -23.72 5.18 -13.75
C THR A 56 -23.16 4.24 -12.70
N PRO A 57 -23.77 3.06 -12.49
CA PRO A 57 -23.16 2.03 -11.68
C PRO A 57 -21.94 1.50 -12.42
N LEU A 58 -20.75 1.78 -11.87
CA LEU A 58 -19.52 1.23 -12.39
C LEU A 58 -19.28 -0.16 -11.82
N SER A 59 -18.81 -1.09 -12.67
CA SER A 59 -18.45 -2.43 -12.22
C SER A 59 -17.32 -2.38 -11.19
N SER A 60 -17.40 -3.24 -10.19
CA SER A 60 -16.26 -3.49 -9.31
C SER A 60 -15.14 -4.14 -10.12
N SER A 61 -13.91 -3.76 -9.82
CA SER A 61 -12.72 -4.34 -10.45
C SER A 61 -11.99 -5.21 -9.46
N THR A 62 -11.58 -6.38 -9.93
CA THR A 62 -10.65 -7.26 -9.21
C THR A 62 -9.37 -7.30 -9.99
N ALA A 63 -8.26 -6.90 -9.36
CA ALA A 63 -6.97 -6.81 -10.04
C ALA A 63 -5.86 -7.45 -9.22
N PRO A 64 -4.88 -8.09 -9.87
CA PRO A 64 -3.68 -8.55 -9.21
C PRO A 64 -2.84 -7.34 -8.77
N VAL A 65 -2.19 -7.48 -7.63
CA VAL A 65 -1.26 -6.50 -7.07
C VAL A 65 0.07 -7.19 -6.86
N ALA A 66 1.13 -6.57 -7.35
CA ALA A 66 2.50 -7.01 -7.12
C ALA A 66 3.35 -5.85 -6.62
N GLY A 67 4.35 -6.15 -5.81
CA GLY A 67 5.19 -5.09 -5.26
C GLY A 67 6.41 -5.59 -4.51
N LEU A 68 7.17 -4.63 -4.01
CA LEU A 68 8.35 -4.82 -3.20
C LEU A 68 8.22 -4.00 -1.92
N ALA A 69 8.79 -4.53 -0.85
CA ALA A 69 8.94 -3.78 0.39
C ALA A 69 10.34 -3.90 0.94
N VAL A 70 10.82 -2.83 1.53
CA VAL A 70 12.08 -2.77 2.26
C VAL A 70 11.76 -2.38 3.69
N THR A 71 12.22 -3.21 4.63
CA THR A 71 12.02 -3.00 6.07
C THR A 71 13.36 -2.76 6.74
N PHE A 72 13.45 -1.69 7.51
CA PHE A 72 14.60 -1.38 8.33
C PHE A 72 14.26 -1.51 9.81
N TYR A 73 15.05 -2.28 10.53
CA TYR A 73 14.99 -2.45 11.98
C TYR A 73 16.16 -1.70 12.63
N PRO A 74 15.93 -0.64 13.40
CA PRO A 74 17.00 0.08 14.07
C PRO A 74 17.75 -0.79 15.08
N ALA A 75 19.05 -0.60 15.22
CA ALA A 75 19.96 -1.40 16.06
C ALA A 75 19.47 -1.49 17.46
N ARG A 76 18.95 -0.71 18.17
CA ARG A 76 18.57 -0.82 19.60
C ARG A 76 17.11 -1.20 19.85
N SER A 77 16.34 -1.33 18.79
CA SER A 77 14.88 -1.56 18.91
C SER A 77 14.48 -2.98 19.22
N ARG A 78 15.42 -3.95 19.24
CA ARG A 78 15.15 -5.38 19.40
C ARG A 78 14.01 -5.88 18.53
N GLU A 79 13.94 -5.41 17.29
CA GLU A 79 12.88 -5.68 16.32
C GLU A 79 11.48 -5.17 16.74
N GLN A 80 11.40 -4.37 17.78
CA GLN A 80 10.12 -3.79 18.22
C GLN A 80 9.66 -2.67 17.28
N LEU A 81 10.59 -1.84 16.84
CA LEU A 81 10.32 -0.74 15.91
C LEU A 81 10.86 -1.08 14.53
N SER A 82 10.07 -0.85 13.50
CA SER A 82 10.50 -0.98 12.12
C SER A 82 9.93 0.12 11.24
N TYR A 83 10.75 0.52 10.28
CA TYR A 83 10.38 1.42 9.19
C TYR A 83 10.23 0.58 7.93
N ARG A 84 9.08 0.69 7.26
CA ARG A 84 8.80 -0.09 6.07
C ARG A 84 8.41 0.82 4.92
N LEU A 85 9.11 0.69 3.81
CA LEU A 85 8.77 1.32 2.55
C LEU A 85 8.25 0.25 1.61
N GLU A 86 7.07 0.46 1.05
CA GLU A 86 6.45 -0.47 0.10
C GLU A 86 6.18 0.25 -1.20
N THR A 87 6.42 -0.45 -2.30
CA THR A 87 5.97 -0.03 -3.61
C THR A 87 5.12 -1.12 -4.23
N THR A 88 3.92 -0.78 -4.69
CA THR A 88 3.00 -1.72 -5.31
C THR A 88 2.49 -1.17 -6.64
N PHE A 89 2.55 -2.00 -7.67
CA PHE A 89 1.94 -1.72 -8.96
C PHE A 89 0.51 -2.26 -8.97
N ARG A 90 -0.41 -1.44 -9.48
CA ARG A 90 -1.84 -1.73 -9.50
C ARG A 90 -2.44 -1.28 -10.81
N THR A 91 -3.39 -2.07 -11.31
CA THR A 91 -4.20 -1.73 -12.48
C THR A 91 -5.66 -1.80 -12.08
N TYR A 92 -6.39 -0.76 -12.42
CA TYR A 92 -7.83 -0.66 -12.21
C TYR A 92 -8.54 -0.57 -13.56
N GLU A 93 -9.59 -1.35 -13.73
CA GLU A 93 -10.45 -1.29 -14.90
C GLU A 93 -11.91 -1.25 -14.44
N ALA A 94 -12.66 -0.25 -14.90
CA ALA A 94 -14.08 -0.13 -14.62
C ALA A 94 -14.84 0.12 -15.92
N LYS A 95 -15.95 -0.57 -16.05
CA LYS A 95 -16.89 -0.42 -17.15
C LYS A 95 -18.24 -0.01 -16.60
N GLY A 96 -18.90 0.88 -17.29
CA GLY A 96 -20.25 1.29 -16.95
C GLY A 96 -21.06 1.59 -18.20
N VAL A 97 -22.34 1.31 -18.15
CA VAL A 97 -23.28 1.66 -19.20
C VAL A 97 -24.36 2.52 -18.56
N THR A 98 -24.61 3.66 -19.13
CA THR A 98 -25.72 4.52 -18.74
C THR A 98 -26.56 4.89 -19.95
N ASN A 99 -27.87 4.88 -19.75
CA ASN A 99 -28.83 5.29 -20.77
C ASN A 99 -29.41 6.65 -20.40
N ASP A 100 -29.23 7.63 -21.26
CA ASP A 100 -29.99 8.85 -21.26
C ASP A 100 -31.08 8.75 -22.35
N ASN A 101 -32.11 9.57 -22.28
CA ASN A 101 -33.29 9.47 -23.15
C ASN A 101 -32.98 9.39 -24.66
N LEU A 102 -31.85 9.94 -25.08
CA LEU A 102 -31.43 10.02 -26.49
C LEU A 102 -30.14 9.24 -26.79
N TYR A 103 -29.32 8.97 -25.78
CA TYR A 103 -28.01 8.38 -25.97
C TYR A 103 -27.70 7.28 -24.96
N GLN A 104 -27.07 6.23 -25.43
CA GLN A 104 -26.43 5.25 -24.60
C GLN A 104 -24.93 5.60 -24.51
N TYR A 105 -24.40 5.68 -23.29
CA TYR A 105 -22.99 5.94 -23.03
C TYR A 105 -22.34 4.67 -22.50
N ASP A 106 -21.37 4.15 -23.25
CA ASP A 106 -20.49 3.08 -22.82
C ASP A 106 -19.19 3.70 -22.29
N ILE A 107 -18.97 3.52 -21.01
CA ILE A 107 -17.86 4.16 -20.29
C ILE A 107 -16.83 3.09 -19.95
N HIS A 108 -15.57 3.32 -20.33
CA HIS A 108 -14.47 2.43 -20.04
C HIS A 108 -13.31 3.21 -19.45
N PHE A 109 -12.99 2.94 -18.17
CA PHE A 109 -11.85 3.51 -17.47
C PHE A 109 -10.80 2.44 -17.23
N LYS A 110 -9.56 2.75 -17.61
CA LYS A 110 -8.39 1.96 -17.24
C LYS A 110 -7.34 2.88 -16.63
N LEU A 111 -6.91 2.55 -15.41
CA LEU A 111 -5.95 3.32 -14.64
C LEU A 111 -4.86 2.38 -14.12
N SER A 112 -3.60 2.70 -14.43
CA SER A 112 -2.44 2.02 -13.83
C SER A 112 -1.66 3.00 -12.99
N TYR A 113 -1.35 2.61 -11.75
CA TYR A 113 -0.64 3.47 -10.81
C TYR A 113 0.32 2.69 -9.93
N LEU A 114 1.36 3.38 -9.53
CA LEU A 114 2.32 2.94 -8.53
C LEU A 114 1.95 3.54 -7.19
N ARG A 115 1.74 2.71 -6.20
CA ARG A 115 1.47 3.17 -4.83
C ARG A 115 2.73 3.01 -3.99
N LEU A 116 3.13 4.10 -3.36
CA LEU A 116 4.22 4.17 -2.40
C LEU A 116 3.64 4.33 -1.00
N ASN A 117 4.01 3.43 -0.11
CA ASN A 117 3.61 3.48 1.30
C ASN A 117 4.86 3.61 2.17
N ALA A 118 4.84 4.53 3.12
CA ALA A 118 5.84 4.64 4.17
C ALA A 118 5.16 4.37 5.52
N LEU A 119 5.60 3.32 6.21
CA LEU A 119 4.97 2.77 7.40
C LEU A 119 5.96 2.75 8.56
N LEU A 120 5.47 3.11 9.73
CA LEU A 120 6.12 2.90 11.01
C LEU A 120 5.33 1.83 11.75
N ARG A 121 6.02 0.78 12.23
CA ARG A 121 5.40 -0.35 12.90
C ARG A 121 6.09 -0.59 14.23
N TYR A 122 5.29 -0.75 15.29
CA TYR A 122 5.71 -1.20 16.58
C TYR A 122 5.16 -2.60 16.85
N THR A 123 6.03 -3.55 17.17
CA THR A 123 5.68 -4.93 17.47
C THR A 123 5.92 -5.22 18.96
N TYR A 124 4.92 -5.74 19.66
CA TYR A 124 5.05 -6.12 21.06
C TYR A 124 6.03 -7.29 21.23
N PRO A 125 7.08 -7.14 22.10
CA PRO A 125 8.22 -8.07 22.11
C PRO A 125 7.99 -9.39 22.85
N LYS A 126 6.90 -9.54 23.57
CA LYS A 126 6.69 -10.68 24.49
C LYS A 126 5.59 -11.62 23.98
N GLY A 127 5.78 -12.94 24.23
CA GLY A 127 4.79 -13.98 23.98
C GLY A 127 4.97 -14.74 22.66
N LYS A 128 4.20 -15.82 22.49
CA LYS A 128 4.17 -16.62 21.25
C LYS A 128 3.46 -15.86 20.12
N ILE A 129 2.48 -15.05 20.46
CA ILE A 129 1.78 -14.16 19.54
C ILE A 129 2.35 -12.75 19.75
N ARG A 130 2.86 -12.14 18.70
CA ARG A 130 3.44 -10.79 18.72
C ARG A 130 2.51 -9.81 18.02
N PRO A 131 1.56 -9.21 18.72
CA PRO A 131 0.69 -8.20 18.13
C PRO A 131 1.51 -6.97 17.72
N PHE A 132 1.06 -6.29 16.69
CA PHE A 132 1.68 -5.07 16.21
C PHE A 132 0.66 -3.97 15.97
N VAL A 133 1.13 -2.74 16.05
CA VAL A 133 0.41 -1.54 15.64
C VAL A 133 1.31 -0.75 14.71
N GLY A 134 0.72 -0.14 13.70
CA GLY A 134 1.47 0.65 12.75
C GLY A 134 0.62 1.78 12.15
N GLY A 135 1.32 2.79 11.68
CA GLY A 135 0.73 3.90 10.98
C GLY A 135 1.67 4.41 9.89
N GLY A 136 1.14 5.15 8.93
CA GLY A 136 1.97 5.65 7.85
C GLY A 136 1.22 6.50 6.85
N VAL A 137 1.92 6.84 5.78
CA VAL A 137 1.41 7.63 4.67
C VAL A 137 1.48 6.83 3.38
N ALA A 138 0.51 7.04 2.50
CA ALA A 138 0.44 6.42 1.20
C ALA A 138 0.28 7.48 0.12
N ASN A 139 0.99 7.32 -1.00
CA ASN A 139 0.89 8.17 -2.16
C ASN A 139 0.73 7.31 -3.42
N GLY A 140 -0.14 7.73 -4.35
CA GLY A 140 -0.37 7.07 -5.63
C GLY A 140 0.14 7.91 -6.79
N LEU A 141 1.07 7.36 -7.57
CA LEU A 141 1.58 7.98 -8.80
C LEU A 141 0.92 7.31 -10.00
N THR A 142 0.13 8.06 -10.74
CA THR A 142 -0.51 7.55 -11.97
C THR A 142 0.54 7.40 -13.06
N ILE A 143 0.66 6.17 -13.59
CA ILE A 143 1.58 5.84 -14.69
C ILE A 143 0.85 5.95 -16.02
N SER A 144 -0.36 5.40 -16.11
CA SER A 144 -1.14 5.40 -17.33
C SER A 144 -2.63 5.53 -17.01
N ARG A 145 -3.31 6.28 -17.86
CA ARG A 145 -4.77 6.46 -17.80
C ARG A 145 -5.34 6.37 -19.21
N THR A 146 -6.37 5.58 -19.38
CA THR A 146 -7.14 5.53 -20.61
C THR A 146 -8.61 5.71 -20.26
N ASN A 147 -9.22 6.74 -20.80
CA ASN A 147 -10.63 7.04 -20.61
C ASN A 147 -11.27 7.01 -21.99
N GLN A 148 -12.22 6.11 -22.19
CA GLN A 148 -12.98 6.02 -23.44
C GLN A 148 -14.46 6.11 -23.10
N VAL A 149 -15.15 6.99 -23.80
CA VAL A 149 -16.59 7.17 -23.71
C VAL A 149 -17.14 7.06 -25.12
N PHE A 150 -17.93 6.05 -25.37
CA PHE A 150 -18.63 5.85 -26.65
C PHE A 150 -20.09 6.22 -26.45
N SER A 151 -20.59 7.12 -27.29
CA SER A 151 -22.01 7.47 -27.32
C SER A 151 -22.67 6.85 -28.55
N ARG A 152 -23.78 6.15 -28.34
CA ARG A 152 -24.64 5.65 -29.42
C ARG A 152 -25.98 6.36 -29.37
N ASN A 153 -26.46 6.81 -30.53
CA ASN A 153 -27.81 7.31 -30.64
C ASN A 153 -28.81 6.16 -30.49
N ASN A 154 -29.69 6.30 -29.51
CA ASN A 154 -30.86 5.41 -29.34
C ASN A 154 -32.04 5.87 -30.22
N VAL A 155 -31.79 6.27 -31.47
CA VAL A 155 -32.91 6.51 -32.37
C VAL A 155 -33.49 5.13 -32.71
N ARG A 156 -34.60 4.75 -32.08
CA ARG A 156 -35.48 3.71 -32.58
C ARG A 156 -35.90 4.14 -33.96
N GLN A 157 -35.48 3.40 -34.97
CA GLN A 157 -36.17 3.37 -36.22
C GLN A 157 -37.43 2.51 -35.96
N ASP A 158 -38.51 3.18 -35.60
CA ASP A 158 -39.84 2.56 -35.64
C ASP A 158 -40.19 2.46 -37.13
N GLU A 159 -40.00 1.29 -37.72
CA GLU A 159 -40.75 0.81 -38.91
C GLU A 159 -42.05 0.17 -38.50
#